data_9246c3f7592c7dea40e2d942fe092f56
#
_entry.id   9246c3f7592c7dea40e2d942fe092f56
#
_cell.length_a   1.000
_cell.length_b   1.000
_cell.length_c   1.000
_cell.angle_alpha   90.00
_cell.angle_beta   90.00
_cell.angle_gamma   90.00
#
_symmetry.space_group_name_H-M   'P 1'
#
loop_
_entity.id
_entity.type
_entity.pdbx_description
1 polymer ?
#
loop_
_entity_poly.entity_id
_entity_poly.type
_entity_poly.pdbx_seq_one_letter_code
_entity_poly.pdbx_strand_id
1 'polypeptide(L)'
;MVMERRHFVRSKWFLKDGIKNFFYAKKKHRKNKITIPAFYFGVWMFTDEISKRSHRLEVADNLEIFIDGKRLPGKIVSLDNRELLFLDNYGYHLRIDAINQLPISVYDEADDRVYPLEKLN
;
A
#
# COMPACT_ATOMS: atom_id res chain seq x y z
N MET A 1 -1.13 -8.78 15.71
CA MET A 1 -1.27 -7.61 15.25
C MET A 1 -0.67 -7.37 13.95
N VAL A 2 -1.32 -6.63 13.20
CA VAL A 2 -0.88 -6.34 11.89
C VAL A 2 0.49 -5.75 11.85
N MET A 3 0.76 -4.87 12.75
CA MET A 3 2.05 -4.26 12.72
C MET A 3 3.17 -5.18 13.04
N GLU A 4 2.92 -6.19 13.79
CA GLU A 4 3.94 -7.10 14.13
C GLU A 4 4.41 -7.94 13.01
N ARG A 5 3.57 -8.27 12.08
CA ARG A 5 4.00 -9.08 10.99
C ARG A 5 5.05 -8.38 10.19
N ARG A 6 5.08 -7.07 10.24
CA ARG A 6 5.98 -6.36 9.40
C ARG A 6 7.41 -6.34 9.89
N HIS A 7 7.68 -7.00 10.96
CA HIS A 7 9.01 -7.05 11.44
C HIS A 7 9.80 -8.21 10.91
N PHE A 8 9.17 -9.25 10.48
CA PHE A 8 9.87 -10.40 10.16
C PHE A 8 10.75 -10.45 8.97
N VAL A 9 10.48 -9.85 7.93
CA VAL A 9 11.30 -9.93 6.77
C VAL A 9 11.96 -8.68 6.37
N ARG A 10 12.11 -7.76 7.29
CA ARG A 10 12.63 -6.52 6.92
C ARG A 10 13.95 -6.53 6.26
N SER A 11 14.85 -7.35 6.62
CA SER A 11 16.16 -7.30 6.04
C SER A 11 16.17 -7.65 4.57
N LYS A 12 15.25 -8.43 4.12
CA LYS A 12 15.21 -8.81 2.82
C LYS A 12 14.91 -7.71 1.89
N TRP A 13 14.12 -6.77 2.29
CA TRP A 13 13.69 -5.71 1.44
C TRP A 13 14.55 -4.49 1.48
N PHE A 14 15.38 -4.40 2.48
CA PHE A 14 16.21 -3.28 2.61
C PHE A 14 17.08 -3.09 1.39
N LEU A 15 17.53 -4.13 0.78
CA LEU A 15 18.34 -4.00 -0.37
C LEU A 15 17.60 -3.52 -1.58
N LYS A 16 16.38 -3.85 -1.69
CA LYS A 16 15.64 -3.45 -2.84
C LYS A 16 15.20 -2.04 -2.80
N ASP A 17 15.13 -1.50 -1.63
CA ASP A 17 14.72 -0.19 -1.48
C ASP A 17 15.57 0.80 -2.21
N GLY A 18 16.82 0.58 -2.26
CA GLY A 18 17.68 1.51 -2.91
C GLY A 18 17.34 1.67 -4.36
N ILE A 19 16.99 0.60 -4.97
CA ILE A 19 16.67 0.63 -6.35
C ILE A 19 15.37 1.32 -6.58
N LYS A 20 14.44 1.11 -5.73
CA LYS A 20 13.19 1.75 -5.90
C LYS A 20 13.27 3.21 -5.70
N ASN A 21 14.08 3.63 -4.83
CA ASN A 21 14.21 5.02 -4.60
C ASN A 21 14.76 5.71 -5.81
N PHE A 22 15.64 5.05 -6.52
CA PHE A 22 16.21 5.64 -7.65
C PHE A 22 15.14 5.85 -8.71
N PHE A 23 14.25 4.90 -8.88
CA PHE A 23 13.25 5.00 -9.81
C PHE A 23 12.30 6.07 -9.48
N TYR A 24 11.97 6.24 -8.23
CA TYR A 24 11.08 7.23 -7.80
C TYR A 24 11.64 8.61 -8.09
N ALA A 25 12.89 8.79 -7.90
CA ALA A 25 13.46 10.06 -8.13
C ALA A 25 13.26 10.54 -9.55
N LYS A 26 13.30 9.65 -10.48
CA LYS A 26 13.07 10.04 -11.76
C LYS A 26 11.71 10.52 -12.01
N LYS A 27 10.75 10.01 -11.39
CA LYS A 27 9.44 10.43 -11.58
C LYS A 27 9.23 11.81 -11.17
N LYS A 28 9.93 12.30 -10.28
CA LYS A 28 9.74 13.59 -9.81
C LYS A 28 9.83 14.61 -10.86
N HIS A 29 10.45 14.38 -11.91
CA HIS A 29 10.56 15.37 -12.85
C HIS A 29 9.30 15.70 -13.54
N ARG A 30 8.36 14.94 -13.48
CA ARG A 30 7.22 15.21 -14.18
C ARG A 30 6.37 16.07 -13.53
N LYS A 31 6.54 17.00 -13.00
CA LYS A 31 5.75 17.80 -12.34
C LYS A 31 4.57 18.28 -12.95
N ASN A 32 4.03 17.94 -13.87
CA ASN A 32 2.97 18.47 -14.43
C ASN A 32 1.78 18.13 -13.78
N LYS A 33 0.76 18.46 -13.96
CA LYS A 33 -0.37 18.18 -13.36
C LYS A 33 -0.58 16.88 -13.02
N ILE A 34 -0.65 16.46 -11.91
CA ILE A 34 -0.86 15.20 -11.53
C ILE A 34 -2.22 15.05 -11.05
N THR A 35 -2.97 14.22 -11.61
CA THR A 35 -4.32 13.96 -11.16
C THR A 35 -4.27 12.80 -10.24
N ILE A 36 -4.65 12.96 -9.02
CA ILE A 36 -4.64 11.88 -8.07
C ILE A 36 -5.91 11.07 -8.23
N PRO A 37 -5.81 9.79 -8.51
CA PRO A 37 -6.99 8.96 -8.71
C PRO A 37 -7.76 8.82 -7.40
N ALA A 38 -8.90 9.46 -7.34
CA ALA A 38 -9.70 9.45 -6.14
C ALA A 38 -10.34 8.11 -5.83
N PHE A 39 -10.35 7.20 -6.77
CA PHE A 39 -11.01 5.91 -6.52
C PHE A 39 -10.27 5.07 -5.49
N TYR A 40 -9.04 5.46 -5.11
CA TYR A 40 -8.35 4.73 -4.06
C TYR A 40 -8.83 5.18 -2.68
N PHE A 41 -9.44 6.35 -2.55
CA PHE A 41 -9.82 6.84 -1.25
C PHE A 41 -11.03 6.06 -0.75
N GLY A 42 -10.97 5.61 0.45
CA GLY A 42 -12.10 4.86 1.01
C GLY A 42 -11.64 3.82 2.01
N VAL A 43 -12.51 2.91 2.29
CA VAL A 43 -12.25 1.86 3.26
C VAL A 43 -12.54 0.53 2.63
N TRP A 44 -11.61 -0.39 2.75
CA TRP A 44 -11.76 -1.73 2.20
C TRP A 44 -11.46 -2.75 3.28
N MET A 45 -11.93 -3.96 3.09
CA MET A 45 -11.66 -5.02 4.02
C MET A 45 -10.91 -6.13 3.35
N PHE A 46 -9.98 -6.75 4.01
CA PHE A 46 -9.32 -7.93 3.49
C PHE A 46 -9.19 -8.95 4.63
N THR A 47 -9.13 -10.22 4.28
CA THR A 47 -9.11 -11.28 5.27
C THR A 47 -7.84 -12.11 5.11
N ASP A 48 -7.18 -12.33 6.24
CA ASP A 48 -6.02 -13.17 6.27
C ASP A 48 -6.54 -14.58 6.44
N GLU A 49 -6.42 -15.42 5.41
CA GLU A 49 -6.99 -16.73 5.48
C GLU A 49 -6.31 -17.65 6.45
N ILE A 50 -5.11 -17.41 6.83
CA ILE A 50 -4.44 -18.26 7.76
C ILE A 50 -4.92 -17.98 9.17
N SER A 51 -4.99 -16.73 9.58
CA SER A 51 -5.44 -16.41 10.91
C SER A 51 -6.94 -16.24 10.98
N LYS A 52 -7.61 -16.21 9.83
CA LYS A 52 -9.04 -15.97 9.75
C LYS A 52 -9.45 -14.63 10.29
N ARG A 53 -8.57 -13.68 10.30
CA ARG A 53 -8.90 -12.37 10.79
C ARG A 53 -9.13 -11.42 9.65
N SER A 54 -10.09 -10.53 9.80
CA SER A 54 -10.37 -9.51 8.79
C SER A 54 -9.75 -8.21 9.24
N HIS A 55 -9.26 -7.45 8.30
CA HIS A 55 -8.61 -6.18 8.57
C HIS A 55 -9.21 -5.08 7.72
N ARG A 56 -9.15 -3.86 8.22
CA ARG A 56 -9.64 -2.72 7.48
C ARG A 56 -8.49 -1.96 6.91
N LEU A 57 -8.55 -1.63 5.66
CA LEU A 57 -7.54 -0.82 5.00
C LEU A 57 -8.21 0.47 4.59
N GLU A 58 -7.72 1.58 5.08
CA GLU A 58 -8.31 2.86 4.73
C GLU A 58 -7.28 3.71 4.02
N VAL A 59 -7.66 4.33 2.93
CA VAL A 59 -6.82 5.26 2.22
C VAL A 59 -7.52 6.59 2.34
N ALA A 60 -6.95 7.50 3.08
CA ALA A 60 -7.56 8.80 3.30
C ALA A 60 -7.28 9.72 2.13
N ASP A 61 -8.03 10.79 2.01
CA ASP A 61 -7.88 11.67 0.86
C ASP A 61 -6.58 12.46 0.89
N ASN A 62 -5.85 12.43 1.98
CA ASN A 62 -4.53 13.03 2.03
C ASN A 62 -3.47 11.95 1.79
N LEU A 63 -3.90 10.77 1.36
CA LEU A 63 -3.02 9.66 1.03
C LEU A 63 -2.34 9.00 2.23
N GLU A 64 -2.89 9.21 3.40
CA GLU A 64 -2.42 8.46 4.54
C GLU A 64 -3.10 7.11 4.53
N ILE A 65 -2.41 6.09 4.96
CA ILE A 65 -2.92 4.72 4.97
C ILE A 65 -3.11 4.29 6.41
N PHE A 66 -4.26 3.70 6.70
CA PHE A 66 -4.52 3.18 8.03
C PHE A 66 -4.88 1.70 7.91
N ILE A 67 -4.42 0.92 8.84
CA ILE A 67 -4.80 -0.49 8.89
C ILE A 67 -5.37 -0.71 10.27
N ASP A 68 -6.60 -1.18 10.32
CA ASP A 68 -7.33 -1.42 11.55
C ASP A 68 -7.34 -0.17 12.43
N GLY A 69 -7.49 0.98 11.78
CA GLY A 69 -7.59 2.23 12.51
C GLY A 69 -6.28 2.85 12.91
N LYS A 70 -5.15 2.21 12.61
CA LYS A 70 -3.88 2.78 12.99
C LYS A 70 -3.13 3.26 11.77
N ARG A 71 -2.60 4.46 11.85
CA ARG A 71 -1.90 5.01 10.71
C ARG A 71 -0.61 4.24 10.47
N LEU A 72 -0.35 3.88 9.24
CA LEU A 72 0.85 3.17 8.89
C LEU A 72 1.90 4.22 8.54
N PRO A 73 2.98 4.31 9.27
CA PRO A 73 3.98 5.33 8.98
C PRO A 73 4.70 5.01 7.69
N GLY A 74 4.79 5.96 6.81
CA GLY A 74 5.43 5.76 5.53
C GLY A 74 5.02 6.82 4.55
N LYS A 75 5.17 6.51 3.28
CA LYS A 75 4.83 7.48 2.25
C LYS A 75 4.47 6.80 0.96
N ILE A 76 3.76 7.52 0.11
CA ILE A 76 3.41 7.02 -1.21
C ILE A 76 4.63 7.14 -2.09
N VAL A 77 4.99 6.07 -2.77
CA VAL A 77 6.12 6.05 -3.66
C VAL A 77 5.68 6.25 -5.08
N SER A 78 4.57 5.71 -5.47
CA SER A 78 4.04 5.92 -6.79
C SER A 78 2.54 5.71 -6.78
N LEU A 79 1.86 6.33 -7.72
CA LEU A 79 0.42 6.32 -7.73
C LEU A 79 -0.07 6.57 -9.15
N ASP A 80 -0.82 5.64 -9.69
CA ASP A 80 -1.40 5.86 -11.00
C ASP A 80 -2.71 5.08 -11.07
N ASN A 81 -3.28 4.92 -12.24
CA ASN A 81 -4.58 4.27 -12.36
C ASN A 81 -4.52 2.77 -12.14
N ARG A 82 -3.36 2.19 -12.08
CA ARG A 82 -3.25 0.76 -11.94
C ARG A 82 -2.77 0.35 -10.58
N GLU A 83 -2.03 1.18 -9.89
CA GLU A 83 -1.57 0.81 -8.58
C GLU A 83 -1.21 2.00 -7.72
N LEU A 84 -1.33 1.82 -6.43
CA LEU A 84 -0.87 2.75 -5.44
C LEU A 84 0.21 2.01 -4.69
N LEU A 85 1.43 2.54 -4.66
CA LEU A 85 2.53 1.88 -3.99
C LEU A 85 2.97 2.71 -2.81
N PHE A 86 2.91 2.12 -1.64
CA PHE A 86 3.25 2.78 -0.40
C PHE A 86 4.47 2.09 0.21
N LEU A 87 5.38 2.86 0.79
CA LEU A 87 6.56 2.29 1.42
C LEU A 87 6.49 2.65 2.89
N ASP A 88 6.46 1.66 3.76
CA ASP A 88 6.36 1.95 5.18
C ASP A 88 7.75 2.21 5.76
N ASN A 89 7.78 2.67 6.99
CA ASN A 89 9.04 3.04 7.60
C ASN A 89 9.93 1.86 7.96
N TYR A 90 9.45 0.65 7.79
CA TYR A 90 10.28 -0.51 8.02
C TYR A 90 10.93 -0.98 6.72
N GLY A 91 10.59 -0.36 5.61
CA GLY A 91 11.17 -0.72 4.32
C GLY A 91 10.34 -1.70 3.52
N TYR A 92 9.08 -1.94 3.91
CA TYR A 92 8.24 -2.84 3.16
C TYR A 92 7.21 -2.07 2.37
N HIS A 93 6.85 -2.61 1.24
CA HIS A 93 5.85 -1.97 0.40
C HIS A 93 4.47 -2.55 0.63
N LEU A 94 3.48 -1.71 0.42
CA LEU A 94 2.12 -2.13 0.42
C LEU A 94 1.59 -1.63 -0.91
N ARG A 95 1.11 -2.52 -1.76
CA ARG A 95 0.69 -2.12 -3.09
C ARG A 95 -0.79 -2.43 -3.28
N ILE A 96 -1.57 -1.44 -3.62
CA ILE A 96 -2.97 -1.65 -3.91
C ILE A 96 -3.11 -1.67 -5.41
N ASP A 97 -3.65 -2.74 -5.96
CA ASP A 97 -3.82 -2.89 -7.39
C ASP A 97 -5.26 -2.58 -7.75
N ALA A 98 -5.46 -1.92 -8.87
CA ALA A 98 -6.80 -1.52 -9.30
C ALA A 98 -7.03 -1.89 -10.75
N ILE A 99 -8.26 -2.20 -11.08
CA ILE A 99 -8.66 -2.47 -12.44
C ILE A 99 -9.93 -1.67 -12.69
N ASN A 100 -9.97 -0.91 -13.77
CA ASN A 100 -11.11 -0.11 -14.11
C ASN A 100 -11.54 0.78 -12.96
N GLN A 101 -10.58 1.44 -12.36
CA GLN A 101 -10.84 2.39 -11.30
C GLN A 101 -11.46 1.75 -10.05
N LEU A 102 -11.16 0.50 -9.81
CA LEU A 102 -11.65 -0.17 -8.64
C LEU A 102 -10.49 -0.91 -7.98
N PRO A 103 -10.15 -0.60 -6.75
CA PRO A 103 -9.12 -1.36 -6.03
C PRO A 103 -9.58 -2.80 -5.86
N ILE A 104 -8.76 -3.76 -6.23
CA ILE A 104 -9.17 -5.15 -6.16
C ILE A 104 -8.33 -5.99 -5.23
N SER A 105 -7.12 -5.59 -4.94
CA SER A 105 -6.29 -6.40 -4.06
C SER A 105 -5.19 -5.55 -3.44
N VAL A 106 -4.63 -6.03 -2.36
CA VAL A 106 -3.50 -5.39 -1.74
C VAL A 106 -2.42 -6.42 -1.54
N TYR A 107 -1.20 -6.08 -1.93
CA TYR A 107 -0.06 -6.95 -1.74
C TYR A 107 0.72 -6.37 -0.57
N ASP A 108 0.97 -7.19 0.45
CA ASP A 108 1.72 -6.77 1.61
C ASP A 108 3.08 -7.45 1.55
N GLU A 109 4.10 -6.69 1.27
CA GLU A 109 5.43 -7.22 1.09
C GLU A 109 5.97 -7.83 2.36
N ALA A 110 5.59 -7.34 3.51
CA ALA A 110 6.08 -7.88 4.76
C ALA A 110 5.61 -9.32 4.94
N ASP A 111 4.43 -9.65 4.47
CA ASP A 111 3.91 -10.99 4.56
C ASP A 111 4.11 -11.76 3.27
N ASP A 112 4.48 -11.06 2.21
CA ASP A 112 4.61 -11.64 0.89
C ASP A 112 3.29 -12.30 0.48
N ARG A 113 2.20 -11.60 0.67
CA ARG A 113 0.89 -12.11 0.33
C ARG A 113 0.01 -11.10 -0.33
N VAL A 114 -0.89 -11.58 -1.17
CA VAL A 114 -1.86 -10.74 -1.84
C VAL A 114 -3.21 -11.05 -1.23
N TYR A 115 -3.95 -10.02 -0.85
CA TYR A 115 -5.27 -10.18 -0.27
C TYR A 115 -6.31 -9.50 -1.15
N PRO A 116 -7.39 -10.16 -1.48
CA PRO A 116 -8.46 -9.50 -2.22
C PRO A 116 -9.12 -8.45 -1.36
N LEU A 117 -9.54 -7.36 -1.96
CA LEU A 117 -10.17 -6.27 -1.24
C LEU A 117 -11.68 -6.25 -1.50
N GLU A 118 -12.44 -5.93 -0.46
CA GLU A 118 -13.85 -5.75 -0.60
C GLU A 118 -14.16 -4.37 -0.09
N LYS A 119 -14.93 -3.61 -0.83
CA LYS A 119 -15.23 -2.26 -0.44
C LYS A 119 -16.19 -2.24 0.72
N LEU A 120 -15.87 -1.41 1.72
CA LEU A 120 -16.72 -1.31 2.84
C LEU A 120 -17.38 -0.03 2.63
N ASN A 121 -18.38 0.14 2.25
CA ASN A 121 -18.96 1.32 1.99
C ASN A 121 -19.21 2.19 2.83
#